data_fb0ec589205dfb69d5cdc28e3032c73a
#
_entry.id   fb0ec589205dfb69d5cdc28e3032c73a
#
_cell.length_a   1.000
_cell.length_b   1.000
_cell.length_c   1.000
_cell.angle_alpha   90.00
_cell.angle_beta   90.00
_cell.angle_gamma   90.00
#
_symmetry.space_group_name_H-M   'P 1'
#
loop_
_entity.id
_entity.type
_entity.pdbx_description
1 polymer ?
#
loop_
_entity_poly.entity_id
_entity_poly.type
_entity_poly.pdbx_seq_one_letter_code
_entity_poly.pdbx_strand_id
1 'polypeptide(L)'
;MKDVIRYLAPVVACAILALPRIADAQSPTQIPPSITTPDKVDSRLGTLEFKDGAPSKATLDKVYDNLDFTYAFRAFTDNMRGVSIHAARKGLQSIGVKDNEVLIFSQLMDAKSLFLTANADTVYTMGVLDLTKGPMILEVPPKFLGTIDDYWFRWVIDIGPPGPDRGEGGKYLIVPPDYTGALPEGGFFVARARTTRVFWFGRAFLENKNDPKPAADTIRKFTKVYPYQAGGVGTPIAEFLAGKVMLGSVTPPPPTVFHEGSGKVMNTIPPNDWTYFEMLNEIVQQEPATSLDPELMGPIAAIGIVKGKPFAPDARMKKIMTEALAVANATSRSLFMSPRDPKWFYYPGSSWMNYLFETGYEFETPIPLITREGAKPFPPTGYRTMDARTNFFYGITGITPGMAMRLPGIGSQYLFALTDADKQYFDGAKAYSL
;
A
#
# COMPACT_ATOMS: atom_id res chain seq x y z
N MET A 1 -5.70 14.63 104.50
CA MET A 1 -6.95 14.09 105.17
C MET A 1 -7.63 13.20 104.16
N LYS A 2 -7.69 11.90 104.53
CA LYS A 2 -8.74 10.89 104.24
C LYS A 2 -8.93 10.56 102.72
N ASP A 3 -9.04 9.31 102.26
CA ASP A 3 -8.87 8.00 102.90
C ASP A 3 -8.62 6.97 101.75
N VAL A 4 -7.88 5.99 102.16
CA VAL A 4 -7.57 4.74 101.45
C VAL A 4 -8.85 3.89 101.33
N ILE A 5 -9.08 3.28 100.19
CA ILE A 5 -9.68 1.97 100.10
C ILE A 5 -9.07 1.16 98.97
N ARG A 6 -8.45 0.05 99.37
CA ARG A 6 -7.93 -1.05 98.50
C ARG A 6 -9.09 -1.92 98.09
N TYR A 7 -9.14 -2.30 96.79
CA TYR A 7 -9.82 -3.55 96.38
C TYR A 7 -8.85 -4.37 95.51
N LEU A 8 -8.47 -5.50 96.08
CA LEU A 8 -7.88 -6.63 95.38
C LEU A 8 -8.98 -7.30 94.60
N ALA A 9 -8.78 -7.48 93.32
CA ALA A 9 -9.51 -8.40 92.42
C ALA A 9 -8.57 -9.46 91.87
N PRO A 10 -8.93 -10.73 91.78
CA PRO A 10 -8.04 -11.82 91.41
C PRO A 10 -7.80 -11.84 89.88
N VAL A 11 -6.52 -12.01 89.48
CA VAL A 11 -6.13 -12.28 88.16
C VAL A 11 -6.50 -13.71 87.75
N VAL A 12 -7.57 -13.87 86.99
CA VAL A 12 -7.83 -15.14 86.31
C VAL A 12 -6.97 -15.20 85.05
N ALA A 13 -5.94 -15.99 85.09
CA ALA A 13 -5.11 -16.30 83.91
C ALA A 13 -5.88 -17.26 83.00
N CYS A 14 -6.50 -16.72 81.93
CA CYS A 14 -6.99 -17.54 80.83
C CYS A 14 -5.79 -17.95 80.00
N ALA A 15 -5.31 -19.17 80.17
CA ALA A 15 -4.40 -19.82 79.22
C ALA A 15 -5.15 -20.11 77.89
N ILE A 16 -5.03 -19.24 76.93
CA ILE A 16 -5.49 -19.50 75.56
C ILE A 16 -4.51 -20.50 74.95
N LEU A 17 -4.91 -21.77 74.91
CA LEU A 17 -4.28 -22.80 74.12
C LEU A 17 -4.38 -22.37 72.60
N ALA A 18 -3.36 -21.76 72.10
CA ALA A 18 -3.18 -21.56 70.65
C ALA A 18 -2.95 -22.93 70.01
N LEU A 19 -4.01 -23.57 69.55
CA LEU A 19 -3.93 -24.69 68.65
C LEU A 19 -3.32 -24.13 67.34
N PRO A 20 -2.24 -24.73 66.81
CA PRO A 20 -1.77 -24.39 65.50
C PRO A 20 -2.93 -24.69 64.52
N ARG A 21 -3.51 -23.63 63.91
CA ARG A 21 -4.31 -23.81 62.73
C ARG A 21 -3.37 -24.45 61.68
N ILE A 22 -3.55 -25.76 61.47
CA ILE A 22 -3.06 -26.39 60.25
C ILE A 22 -3.76 -25.60 59.14
N ALA A 23 -3.01 -24.72 58.49
CA ALA A 23 -3.45 -24.13 57.21
C ALA A 23 -3.73 -25.34 56.31
N ASP A 24 -5.03 -25.57 56.03
CA ASP A 24 -5.38 -26.49 54.95
C ASP A 24 -4.58 -26.02 53.73
N ALA A 25 -3.53 -26.77 53.41
CA ALA A 25 -2.84 -26.61 52.17
C ALA A 25 -3.91 -26.84 51.07
N GLN A 26 -4.42 -25.76 50.51
CA GLN A 26 -5.31 -25.84 49.35
C GLN A 26 -4.67 -26.81 48.38
N SER A 27 -5.37 -27.89 48.06
CA SER A 27 -4.90 -28.82 47.04
C SER A 27 -4.51 -28.00 45.82
N PRO A 28 -3.25 -28.12 45.35
CA PRO A 28 -2.80 -27.28 44.24
C PRO A 28 -3.78 -27.45 43.09
N THR A 29 -4.34 -26.33 42.61
CA THR A 29 -5.23 -26.34 41.47
C THR A 29 -4.50 -27.05 40.34
N GLN A 30 -5.08 -28.12 39.83
CA GLN A 30 -4.48 -28.87 38.72
C GLN A 30 -4.43 -27.99 37.47
N ILE A 31 -3.25 -27.59 37.07
CA ILE A 31 -3.05 -26.74 35.85
C ILE A 31 -3.35 -27.60 34.63
N PRO A 32 -4.33 -27.21 33.78
CA PRO A 32 -4.62 -27.97 32.58
C PRO A 32 -3.40 -28.04 31.63
N PRO A 33 -3.09 -29.20 31.03
CA PRO A 33 -1.98 -29.33 30.08
C PRO A 33 -2.06 -28.34 28.91
N SER A 34 -3.27 -27.87 28.55
CA SER A 34 -3.49 -26.91 27.46
C SER A 34 -2.91 -25.51 27.71
N ILE A 35 -2.56 -25.19 28.96
CA ILE A 35 -1.96 -23.89 29.32
C ILE A 35 -0.54 -24.03 29.88
N THR A 36 0.05 -25.22 29.81
CA THR A 36 1.45 -25.49 30.19
C THR A 36 2.34 -25.56 28.97
N THR A 37 3.59 -25.12 29.10
CA THR A 37 4.59 -25.29 28.06
C THR A 37 5.34 -26.61 28.33
N PRO A 38 5.35 -27.58 27.37
CA PRO A 38 6.13 -28.79 27.51
C PRO A 38 7.63 -28.49 27.61
N ASP A 39 8.40 -29.30 28.33
CA ASP A 39 9.84 -29.12 28.44
C ASP A 39 10.59 -29.25 27.11
N LYS A 40 9.99 -29.93 26.14
CA LYS A 40 10.51 -30.09 24.77
C LYS A 40 9.40 -29.89 23.76
N VAL A 41 9.68 -29.07 22.75
CA VAL A 41 8.78 -28.80 21.61
C VAL A 41 9.58 -29.05 20.33
N ASP A 42 9.20 -30.03 19.54
CA ASP A 42 9.78 -30.26 18.22
C ASP A 42 9.09 -29.36 17.20
N SER A 43 9.89 -28.64 16.43
CA SER A 43 9.42 -27.63 15.46
C SER A 43 10.29 -27.61 14.21
N ARG A 44 9.89 -26.84 13.21
CA ARG A 44 10.73 -26.57 12.03
C ARG A 44 12.08 -25.89 12.36
N LEU A 45 12.20 -25.30 13.55
CA LEU A 45 13.44 -24.70 14.06
C LEU A 45 14.32 -25.73 14.80
N GLY A 46 13.93 -27.01 14.79
CA GLY A 46 14.46 -28.06 15.62
C GLY A 46 13.81 -28.12 16.98
N THR A 47 14.41 -28.85 17.91
CA THR A 47 13.89 -28.97 19.28
C THR A 47 14.08 -27.65 20.05
N LEU A 48 13.02 -27.19 20.68
CA LEU A 48 12.98 -26.04 21.61
C LEU A 48 12.88 -26.61 23.02
N GLU A 49 13.74 -26.14 23.92
CA GLU A 49 13.85 -26.67 25.28
C GLU A 49 13.42 -25.64 26.30
N PHE A 50 12.61 -26.08 27.25
CA PHE A 50 12.09 -25.27 28.34
C PHE A 50 12.33 -26.03 29.67
N LYS A 51 12.38 -25.30 30.76
CA LYS A 51 12.37 -25.84 32.12
C LYS A 51 11.35 -25.04 32.92
N ASP A 52 10.33 -25.70 33.40
CA ASP A 52 9.23 -25.09 34.13
C ASP A 52 8.61 -23.88 33.38
N GLY A 53 8.48 -24.00 32.04
CA GLY A 53 7.98 -22.95 31.16
C GLY A 53 9.03 -21.88 30.75
N ALA A 54 10.23 -21.88 31.35
CA ALA A 54 11.30 -20.95 30.99
C ALA A 54 12.16 -21.50 29.84
N PRO A 55 12.37 -20.75 28.73
CA PRO A 55 13.16 -21.20 27.60
C PRO A 55 14.67 -21.25 27.92
N SER A 56 15.35 -22.22 27.36
CA SER A 56 16.83 -22.25 27.35
C SER A 56 17.38 -21.10 26.50
N LYS A 57 18.66 -20.71 26.75
CA LYS A 57 19.32 -19.67 25.90
C LYS A 57 19.31 -20.04 24.41
N ALA A 58 19.58 -21.32 24.09
CA ALA A 58 19.56 -21.79 22.70
C ALA A 58 18.15 -21.69 22.08
N THR A 59 17.09 -21.91 22.86
CA THR A 59 15.72 -21.73 22.43
C THR A 59 15.44 -20.24 22.18
N LEU A 60 15.83 -19.35 23.09
CA LEU A 60 15.67 -17.90 22.91
C LEU A 60 16.32 -17.43 21.61
N ASP A 61 17.59 -17.82 21.38
CA ASP A 61 18.30 -17.41 20.17
C ASP A 61 17.53 -17.86 18.89
N LYS A 62 17.08 -19.13 18.84
CA LYS A 62 16.32 -19.67 17.69
C LYS A 62 14.98 -18.96 17.47
N VAL A 63 14.20 -18.73 18.52
CA VAL A 63 12.86 -18.15 18.38
C VAL A 63 12.90 -16.65 18.08
N TYR A 64 13.90 -15.93 18.58
CA TYR A 64 14.07 -14.52 18.27
C TYR A 64 14.62 -14.31 16.85
N ASP A 65 15.56 -15.14 16.39
CA ASP A 65 16.00 -15.13 14.99
C ASP A 65 14.84 -15.39 14.04
N ASN A 66 13.98 -16.35 14.38
CA ASN A 66 12.78 -16.64 13.58
C ASN A 66 11.72 -15.52 13.65
N LEU A 67 11.60 -14.85 14.80
CA LEU A 67 10.70 -13.72 14.96
C LEU A 67 11.15 -12.54 14.07
N ASP A 68 12.43 -12.17 14.13
CA ASP A 68 13.03 -11.13 13.30
C ASP A 68 12.93 -11.47 11.81
N PHE A 69 13.17 -12.74 11.44
CA PHE A 69 12.93 -13.24 10.08
C PHE A 69 11.48 -13.03 9.64
N THR A 70 10.52 -13.34 10.52
CA THR A 70 9.09 -13.21 10.21
C THR A 70 8.70 -11.73 9.99
N TYR A 71 9.25 -10.82 10.80
CA TYR A 71 9.02 -9.40 10.62
C TYR A 71 9.63 -8.89 9.31
N ALA A 72 10.85 -9.29 8.98
CA ALA A 72 11.49 -8.91 7.73
C ALA A 72 10.77 -9.49 6.50
N PHE A 73 10.31 -10.74 6.58
CA PHE A 73 9.48 -11.37 5.55
C PHE A 73 8.18 -10.57 5.33
N ARG A 74 7.49 -10.20 6.42
CA ARG A 74 6.27 -9.40 6.34
C ARG A 74 6.55 -7.98 5.85
N ALA A 75 7.63 -7.35 6.28
CA ALA A 75 8.03 -6.04 5.78
C ALA A 75 8.17 -6.03 4.24
N PHE A 76 8.63 -7.13 3.65
CA PHE A 76 8.67 -7.29 2.20
C PHE A 76 7.28 -7.54 1.59
N THR A 77 6.60 -8.60 2.01
CA THR A 77 5.35 -9.05 1.37
C THR A 77 4.19 -8.08 1.55
N ASP A 78 4.12 -7.41 2.70
CA ASP A 78 3.05 -6.49 3.03
C ASP A 78 3.25 -5.09 2.41
N ASN A 79 4.51 -4.72 2.09
CA ASN A 79 4.85 -3.36 1.66
C ASN A 79 5.44 -3.26 0.25
N MET A 80 5.37 -4.34 -0.55
CA MET A 80 5.76 -4.33 -1.97
C MET A 80 5.12 -3.16 -2.71
N ARG A 81 3.86 -2.82 -2.41
CA ARG A 81 3.12 -1.72 -2.99
C ARG A 81 3.78 -0.35 -2.80
N GLY A 82 4.27 -0.04 -1.58
CA GLY A 82 4.97 1.22 -1.32
C GLY A 82 6.31 1.28 -2.05
N VAL A 83 7.07 0.18 -2.04
CA VAL A 83 8.34 0.10 -2.77
C VAL A 83 8.12 0.14 -4.27
N SER A 84 7.02 -0.43 -4.79
CA SER A 84 6.67 -0.39 -6.21
C SER A 84 6.44 1.06 -6.69
N ILE A 85 5.66 1.84 -5.93
CA ILE A 85 5.42 3.25 -6.31
C ILE A 85 6.70 4.11 -6.18
N HIS A 86 7.52 3.83 -5.16
CA HIS A 86 8.81 4.51 -4.99
C HIS A 86 9.80 4.16 -6.10
N ALA A 87 9.85 2.90 -6.52
CA ALA A 87 10.64 2.46 -7.66
C ALA A 87 10.19 3.14 -8.96
N ALA A 88 8.87 3.29 -9.16
CA ALA A 88 8.34 4.06 -10.28
C ALA A 88 8.85 5.50 -10.26
N ARG A 89 8.77 6.19 -9.11
CA ARG A 89 9.33 7.55 -8.96
C ARG A 89 10.83 7.60 -9.23
N LYS A 90 11.62 6.65 -8.72
CA LYS A 90 13.07 6.55 -9.00
C LYS A 90 13.34 6.33 -10.49
N GLY A 91 12.53 5.49 -11.14
CA GLY A 91 12.59 5.27 -12.59
C GLY A 91 12.36 6.56 -13.39
N LEU A 92 11.33 7.34 -13.03
CA LEU A 92 11.08 8.65 -13.63
C LEU A 92 12.27 9.60 -13.39
N GLN A 93 12.76 9.67 -12.17
CA GLN A 93 13.91 10.53 -11.82
C GLN A 93 15.19 10.14 -12.58
N SER A 94 15.40 8.86 -12.87
CA SER A 94 16.58 8.38 -13.62
C SER A 94 16.67 8.93 -15.03
N ILE A 95 15.56 9.36 -15.62
CA ILE A 95 15.48 9.98 -16.95
C ILE A 95 15.19 11.49 -16.87
N GLY A 96 15.34 12.10 -15.69
CA GLY A 96 15.27 13.54 -15.47
C GLY A 96 13.91 14.10 -15.06
N VAL A 97 12.86 13.27 -14.92
CA VAL A 97 11.52 13.73 -14.51
C VAL A 97 11.51 13.97 -13.00
N LYS A 98 11.17 15.18 -12.58
CA LYS A 98 11.04 15.54 -11.16
C LYS A 98 9.59 15.40 -10.69
N ASP A 99 9.40 15.46 -9.37
CA ASP A 99 8.05 15.58 -8.82
C ASP A 99 7.37 16.85 -9.38
N ASN A 100 6.06 16.76 -9.60
CA ASN A 100 5.23 17.78 -10.25
C ASN A 100 5.54 18.05 -11.73
N GLU A 101 6.37 17.23 -12.37
CA GLU A 101 6.58 17.21 -13.80
C GLU A 101 5.89 15.98 -14.43
N VAL A 102 5.72 15.97 -15.73
CA VAL A 102 4.93 14.99 -16.47
C VAL A 102 5.81 14.19 -17.41
N LEU A 103 5.80 12.87 -17.28
CA LEU A 103 6.32 11.97 -18.29
C LEU A 103 5.22 11.65 -19.31
N ILE A 104 5.53 11.69 -20.59
CA ILE A 104 4.64 11.25 -21.66
C ILE A 104 5.40 10.31 -22.62
N PHE A 105 4.73 9.26 -23.04
CA PHE A 105 5.20 8.39 -24.12
C PHE A 105 4.49 8.81 -25.42
N SER A 106 5.12 9.65 -26.23
CA SER A 106 4.52 10.12 -27.49
C SER A 106 4.46 9.04 -28.59
N GLN A 107 5.19 7.94 -28.38
CA GLN A 107 5.07 6.68 -29.12
C GLN A 107 4.53 5.59 -28.18
N LEU A 108 4.03 4.51 -28.75
CA LEU A 108 3.62 3.35 -27.96
C LEU A 108 4.81 2.78 -27.18
N MET A 109 4.55 2.30 -25.96
CA MET A 109 5.60 1.77 -25.09
C MET A 109 6.28 0.54 -25.71
N ASP A 110 7.57 0.43 -25.49
CA ASP A 110 8.41 -0.70 -25.88
C ASP A 110 9.10 -1.33 -24.65
N ALA A 111 9.86 -2.40 -24.86
CA ALA A 111 10.54 -3.13 -23.79
C ALA A 111 11.73 -2.38 -23.15
N LYS A 112 12.09 -1.19 -23.59
CA LYS A 112 13.18 -0.38 -23.00
C LYS A 112 12.74 0.22 -21.68
N SER A 113 11.46 0.56 -21.55
CA SER A 113 10.88 1.02 -20.28
C SER A 113 10.35 -0.16 -19.51
N LEU A 114 11.05 -0.55 -18.44
CA LEU A 114 10.61 -1.62 -17.56
C LEU A 114 9.49 -1.11 -16.67
N PHE A 115 8.27 -1.44 -17.06
CA PHE A 115 7.03 -1.06 -16.39
C PHE A 115 6.10 -2.27 -16.32
N LEU A 116 5.61 -2.60 -15.12
CA LEU A 116 4.74 -3.76 -14.94
C LEU A 116 3.39 -3.55 -15.62
N THR A 117 2.98 -4.52 -16.43
CA THR A 117 1.65 -4.58 -17.08
C THR A 117 1.31 -3.42 -18.03
N ALA A 118 2.29 -2.70 -18.56
CA ALA A 118 2.07 -1.74 -19.63
C ALA A 118 1.53 -2.42 -20.89
N ASN A 119 0.69 -1.70 -21.65
CA ASN A 119 0.31 -2.12 -23.01
C ASN A 119 1.03 -1.29 -24.08
N ALA A 120 0.90 -1.72 -25.32
CA ALA A 120 1.48 -1.05 -26.49
C ALA A 120 0.39 -0.58 -27.46
N ASP A 121 -0.80 -0.23 -26.98
CA ASP A 121 -1.97 0.18 -27.77
C ASP A 121 -2.59 1.51 -27.31
N THR A 122 -1.99 2.15 -26.31
CA THR A 122 -2.42 3.46 -25.77
C THR A 122 -1.22 4.36 -25.49
N VAL A 123 -1.45 5.66 -25.48
CA VAL A 123 -0.44 6.67 -25.11
C VAL A 123 -0.46 6.86 -23.60
N TYR A 124 0.63 6.48 -22.93
CA TYR A 124 0.79 6.65 -21.49
C TYR A 124 1.33 8.03 -21.11
N THR A 125 0.87 8.51 -19.97
CA THR A 125 1.44 9.65 -19.24
C THR A 125 1.36 9.41 -17.75
N MET A 126 2.33 9.91 -16.99
CA MET A 126 2.41 9.69 -15.56
C MET A 126 3.28 10.74 -14.86
N GLY A 127 3.16 10.80 -13.55
CA GLY A 127 3.97 11.66 -12.70
C GLY A 127 3.71 11.45 -11.23
N VAL A 128 4.50 12.12 -10.41
CA VAL A 128 4.32 12.18 -8.96
C VAL A 128 3.92 13.60 -8.58
N LEU A 129 2.84 13.75 -7.82
CA LEU A 129 2.52 15.03 -7.19
C LEU A 129 3.12 15.07 -5.79
N ASP A 130 3.94 16.08 -5.54
CA ASP A 130 4.48 16.39 -4.21
C ASP A 130 3.54 17.39 -3.52
N LEU A 131 2.83 16.91 -2.49
CA LEU A 131 1.86 17.66 -1.71
C LEU A 131 2.47 18.26 -0.43
N THR A 132 3.77 18.16 -0.23
CA THR A 132 4.43 18.63 1.02
C THR A 132 4.28 20.13 1.25
N LYS A 133 4.06 20.90 0.18
CA LYS A 133 3.87 22.35 0.23
C LYS A 133 2.40 22.77 0.15
N GLY A 134 1.47 21.83 0.05
CA GLY A 134 0.05 22.06 -0.07
C GLY A 134 -0.59 21.27 -1.20
N PRO A 135 -1.90 21.51 -1.45
CA PRO A 135 -2.64 20.80 -2.47
C PRO A 135 -2.12 21.10 -3.88
N MET A 136 -2.21 20.07 -4.74
CA MET A 136 -1.83 20.18 -6.16
C MET A 136 -3.05 19.97 -7.06
N ILE A 137 -3.04 20.63 -8.20
CA ILE A 137 -4.03 20.46 -9.26
C ILE A 137 -3.42 19.64 -10.38
N LEU A 138 -4.17 18.62 -10.82
CA LEU A 138 -3.95 17.88 -12.05
C LEU A 138 -5.14 18.16 -12.98
N GLU A 139 -4.91 18.83 -14.10
CA GLU A 139 -5.90 18.91 -15.18
C GLU A 139 -5.67 17.77 -16.16
N VAL A 140 -6.73 17.13 -16.61
CA VAL A 140 -6.66 16.01 -17.55
C VAL A 140 -7.57 16.21 -18.75
N PRO A 141 -7.18 15.69 -19.94
CA PRO A 141 -8.00 15.82 -21.14
C PRO A 141 -9.26 14.94 -21.10
N PRO A 142 -10.25 15.24 -21.98
CA PRO A 142 -11.31 14.28 -22.27
C PRO A 142 -10.76 13.00 -22.92
N LYS A 143 -11.55 11.93 -22.87
CA LYS A 143 -11.19 10.59 -23.40
C LYS A 143 -9.91 10.01 -22.80
N PHE A 144 -9.67 10.31 -21.54
CA PHE A 144 -8.52 9.83 -20.76
C PHE A 144 -8.99 8.77 -19.76
N LEU A 145 -8.16 7.79 -19.49
CA LEU A 145 -8.40 6.77 -18.47
C LEU A 145 -7.18 6.68 -17.57
N GLY A 146 -7.37 6.91 -16.29
CA GLY A 146 -6.26 6.89 -15.33
C GLY A 146 -6.71 6.77 -13.89
N THR A 147 -5.76 6.86 -12.98
CA THR A 147 -5.98 6.84 -11.54
C THR A 147 -4.93 7.67 -10.82
N ILE A 148 -5.25 8.05 -9.61
CA ILE A 148 -4.33 8.62 -8.63
C ILE A 148 -4.31 7.69 -7.44
N ASP A 149 -3.12 7.18 -7.11
CA ASP A 149 -2.87 6.32 -5.96
C ASP A 149 -1.96 7.04 -4.96
N ASP A 150 -2.17 6.80 -3.66
CA ASP A 150 -1.30 7.33 -2.63
C ASP A 150 0.06 6.59 -2.61
N TYR A 151 1.01 7.04 -1.79
CA TYR A 151 2.36 6.50 -1.81
C TYR A 151 2.51 5.09 -1.20
N TRP A 152 1.38 4.46 -0.84
CA TRP A 152 1.26 3.04 -0.50
C TRP A 152 0.40 2.27 -1.51
N PHE A 153 0.26 2.77 -2.75
CA PHE A 153 -0.63 2.24 -3.77
C PHE A 153 -2.06 2.00 -3.28
N ARG A 154 -2.59 2.91 -2.48
CA ARG A 154 -4.00 2.90 -2.14
C ARG A 154 -4.73 3.90 -3.03
N TRP A 155 -5.81 3.45 -3.60
CA TRP A 155 -6.64 4.28 -4.46
C TRP A 155 -7.06 5.59 -3.77
N VAL A 156 -6.92 6.70 -4.48
CA VAL A 156 -7.35 8.04 -4.07
C VAL A 156 -8.55 8.48 -4.90
N ILE A 157 -8.45 8.43 -6.24
CA ILE A 157 -9.53 8.79 -7.15
C ILE A 157 -9.24 8.29 -8.56
N ASP A 158 -10.30 7.84 -9.25
CA ASP A 158 -10.21 7.50 -10.67
C ASP A 158 -10.33 8.73 -11.56
N ILE A 159 -9.76 8.64 -12.76
CA ILE A 159 -9.82 9.61 -13.85
C ILE A 159 -10.48 8.94 -15.06
N GLY A 160 -11.35 9.64 -15.74
CA GLY A 160 -12.00 9.12 -16.95
C GLY A 160 -13.34 8.43 -16.69
N PRO A 161 -13.79 7.49 -17.52
CA PRO A 161 -15.12 6.87 -17.42
C PRO A 161 -15.48 6.32 -16.03
N PRO A 162 -14.57 5.70 -15.24
CA PRO A 162 -14.86 5.29 -13.87
C PRO A 162 -14.80 6.45 -12.87
N GLY A 163 -14.11 7.52 -13.21
CA GLY A 163 -13.91 8.69 -12.37
C GLY A 163 -15.08 9.66 -12.33
N PRO A 164 -15.00 10.70 -11.50
CA PRO A 164 -16.06 11.70 -11.39
C PRO A 164 -16.22 12.56 -12.64
N ASP A 165 -15.18 12.70 -13.47
CA ASP A 165 -15.20 13.43 -14.74
C ASP A 165 -15.91 12.67 -15.87
N ARG A 166 -16.25 11.41 -15.68
CA ARG A 166 -16.96 10.56 -16.66
C ARG A 166 -16.32 10.50 -18.05
N GLY A 167 -15.03 10.79 -18.14
CA GLY A 167 -14.30 10.83 -19.41
C GLY A 167 -14.38 12.18 -20.14
N GLU A 168 -15.00 13.18 -19.56
CA GLU A 168 -15.07 14.54 -20.11
C GLU A 168 -13.81 15.37 -19.82
N GLY A 169 -12.91 14.82 -18.99
CA GLY A 169 -11.76 15.54 -18.47
C GLY A 169 -12.13 16.52 -17.36
N GLY A 170 -11.13 17.16 -16.77
CA GLY A 170 -11.40 18.13 -15.70
C GLY A 170 -10.21 18.42 -14.81
N LYS A 171 -10.51 19.08 -13.69
CA LYS A 171 -9.52 19.52 -12.72
C LYS A 171 -9.63 18.70 -11.44
N TYR A 172 -8.60 17.98 -11.12
CA TYR A 172 -8.48 17.19 -9.90
C TYR A 172 -7.65 17.96 -8.88
N LEU A 173 -8.23 18.24 -7.72
CA LEU A 173 -7.56 18.90 -6.59
C LEU A 173 -7.18 17.83 -5.56
N ILE A 174 -5.90 17.53 -5.48
CA ILE A 174 -5.38 16.52 -4.56
C ILE A 174 -4.83 17.20 -3.31
N VAL A 175 -5.41 16.84 -2.18
CA VAL A 175 -5.21 17.51 -0.89
C VAL A 175 -4.35 16.62 0.02
N PRO A 176 -3.28 17.15 0.61
CA PRO A 176 -2.48 16.38 1.58
C PRO A 176 -3.28 16.04 2.85
N PRO A 177 -2.84 15.03 3.64
CA PRO A 177 -3.61 14.52 4.79
C PRO A 177 -3.95 15.61 5.83
N ASP A 178 -3.02 16.48 6.14
CA ASP A 178 -3.12 17.45 7.24
C ASP A 178 -3.53 18.86 6.78
N TYR A 179 -3.99 19.00 5.54
CA TYR A 179 -4.39 20.30 5.04
C TYR A 179 -5.71 20.79 5.66
N THR A 180 -5.65 21.96 6.28
CA THR A 180 -6.80 22.64 6.95
C THR A 180 -7.24 23.92 6.25
N GLY A 181 -6.60 24.29 5.14
CA GLY A 181 -6.96 25.47 4.37
C GLY A 181 -8.31 25.35 3.66
N ALA A 182 -8.82 26.48 3.18
CA ALA A 182 -10.08 26.51 2.45
C ALA A 182 -9.99 25.69 1.15
N LEU A 183 -11.06 24.95 0.87
CA LEU A 183 -11.25 24.22 -0.37
C LEU A 183 -12.32 24.90 -1.22
N PRO A 184 -12.24 24.82 -2.56
CA PRO A 184 -13.23 25.43 -3.45
C PRO A 184 -14.58 24.69 -3.37
N GLU A 185 -15.67 25.43 -3.49
CA GLU A 185 -17.03 24.87 -3.48
C GLU A 185 -17.41 24.18 -4.80
N GLY A 186 -16.62 24.35 -5.86
CA GLY A 186 -16.90 23.76 -7.17
C GLY A 186 -15.75 23.90 -8.16
N GLY A 187 -15.93 23.36 -9.36
CA GLY A 187 -14.96 23.43 -10.45
C GLY A 187 -13.77 22.48 -10.32
N PHE A 188 -13.73 21.68 -9.26
CA PHE A 188 -12.71 20.66 -9.02
C PHE A 188 -13.31 19.36 -8.53
N PHE A 189 -12.70 18.25 -8.92
CA PHE A 189 -12.89 16.97 -8.27
C PHE A 189 -11.88 16.88 -7.13
N VAL A 190 -12.35 17.06 -5.90
CA VAL A 190 -11.49 17.14 -4.71
C VAL A 190 -11.29 15.75 -4.11
N ALA A 191 -10.04 15.35 -3.91
CA ALA A 191 -9.70 14.10 -3.22
C ALA A 191 -8.57 14.35 -2.21
N ARG A 192 -8.69 13.73 -1.02
CA ARG A 192 -7.68 13.82 0.03
C ARG A 192 -6.83 12.55 0.02
N ALA A 193 -5.53 12.72 -0.13
CA ALA A 193 -4.56 11.64 0.02
C ALA A 193 -4.26 11.37 1.50
N ARG A 194 -3.78 10.17 1.80
CA ARG A 194 -3.28 9.78 3.13
C ARG A 194 -1.75 9.93 3.24
N THR A 195 -1.11 10.28 2.12
CA THR A 195 0.34 10.49 2.01
C THR A 195 0.63 11.89 1.48
N THR A 196 1.87 12.34 1.64
CA THR A 196 2.33 13.64 1.14
C THR A 196 2.83 13.60 -0.30
N ARG A 197 2.88 12.40 -0.89
CA ARG A 197 3.08 12.21 -2.33
C ARG A 197 2.03 11.26 -2.85
N VAL A 198 1.66 11.46 -4.12
CA VAL A 198 0.77 10.56 -4.84
C VAL A 198 1.35 10.30 -6.22
N PHE A 199 1.13 9.10 -6.71
CA PHE A 199 1.47 8.73 -8.07
C PHE A 199 0.21 8.75 -8.91
N TRP A 200 0.27 9.42 -10.05
CA TRP A 200 -0.80 9.39 -11.03
C TRP A 200 -0.28 8.83 -12.34
N PHE A 201 -1.10 8.07 -12.98
CA PHE A 201 -0.83 7.61 -14.33
C PHE A 201 -2.14 7.43 -15.08
N GLY A 202 -2.03 7.50 -16.39
CA GLY A 202 -3.17 7.28 -17.24
C GLY A 202 -2.77 7.16 -18.69
N ARG A 203 -3.77 6.97 -19.52
CA ARG A 203 -3.61 6.68 -20.93
C ARG A 203 -4.71 7.32 -21.75
N ALA A 204 -4.34 7.82 -22.93
CA ALA A 204 -5.29 8.24 -23.95
C ALA A 204 -5.40 7.15 -25.03
N PHE A 205 -6.64 6.88 -25.44
CA PHE A 205 -6.92 5.92 -26.49
C PHE A 205 -6.54 6.48 -27.85
N LEU A 206 -6.11 5.60 -28.75
CA LEU A 206 -5.82 5.99 -30.14
C LEU A 206 -7.13 6.23 -30.89
N GLU A 207 -7.30 7.38 -31.51
CA GLU A 207 -8.40 7.65 -32.43
C GLU A 207 -8.23 6.92 -33.75
N ASN A 208 -6.98 6.77 -34.19
CA ASN A 208 -6.55 5.96 -35.31
C ASN A 208 -5.59 4.88 -34.80
N LYS A 209 -5.89 3.61 -35.08
CA LYS A 209 -5.20 2.43 -34.51
C LYS A 209 -3.67 2.42 -34.58
N ASN A 210 -3.08 3.21 -35.47
CA ASN A 210 -1.64 3.20 -35.72
C ASN A 210 -0.96 4.56 -35.47
N ASP A 211 -1.70 5.58 -35.04
CA ASP A 211 -1.14 6.93 -34.86
C ASP A 211 -1.29 7.42 -33.43
N PRO A 212 -0.24 7.39 -32.60
CA PRO A 212 -0.28 7.90 -31.24
C PRO A 212 -0.24 9.44 -31.17
N LYS A 213 0.09 10.13 -32.28
CA LYS A 213 0.33 11.56 -32.25
C LYS A 213 -0.88 12.41 -31.81
N PRO A 214 -2.12 12.19 -32.29
CA PRO A 214 -3.28 12.99 -31.82
C PRO A 214 -3.51 12.83 -30.31
N ALA A 215 -3.36 11.62 -29.76
CA ALA A 215 -3.49 11.35 -28.34
C ALA A 215 -2.40 12.05 -27.52
N ALA A 216 -1.15 11.99 -27.99
CA ALA A 216 -0.02 12.67 -27.36
C ALA A 216 -0.17 14.20 -27.40
N ASP A 217 -0.60 14.77 -28.51
CA ASP A 217 -0.87 16.21 -28.66
C ASP A 217 -2.00 16.66 -27.72
N THR A 218 -3.04 15.85 -27.58
CA THR A 218 -4.15 16.10 -26.66
C THR A 218 -3.69 16.12 -25.20
N ILE A 219 -2.87 15.14 -24.80
CA ILE A 219 -2.27 15.11 -23.47
C ILE A 219 -1.44 16.38 -23.23
N ARG A 220 -0.52 16.72 -24.14
CA ARG A 220 0.34 17.92 -23.99
C ARG A 220 -0.45 19.23 -23.91
N LYS A 221 -1.54 19.31 -24.64
CA LYS A 221 -2.37 20.51 -24.69
C LYS A 221 -3.19 20.72 -23.43
N PHE A 222 -3.76 19.67 -22.86
CA PHE A 222 -4.77 19.77 -21.80
C PHE A 222 -4.26 19.32 -20.42
N THR A 223 -3.22 18.50 -20.33
CA THR A 223 -2.70 18.13 -19.03
C THR A 223 -1.89 19.26 -18.42
N LYS A 224 -2.24 19.63 -17.17
CA LYS A 224 -1.52 20.64 -16.41
C LYS A 224 -1.33 20.18 -14.98
N VAL A 225 -0.16 20.51 -14.43
CA VAL A 225 0.19 20.23 -13.03
C VAL A 225 0.67 21.53 -12.40
N TYR A 226 0.01 21.96 -11.34
CA TYR A 226 0.38 23.20 -10.64
C TYR A 226 -0.16 23.23 -9.21
N PRO A 227 0.46 24.03 -8.30
CA PRO A 227 -0.03 24.15 -6.92
C PRO A 227 -1.39 24.88 -6.87
N TYR A 228 -2.25 24.41 -5.97
CA TYR A 228 -3.49 25.10 -5.64
C TYR A 228 -3.22 26.30 -4.74
N GLN A 229 -3.86 27.41 -5.07
CA GLN A 229 -3.93 28.61 -4.23
C GLN A 229 -5.38 29.06 -4.14
N ALA A 230 -5.91 29.18 -2.94
CA ALA A 230 -7.28 29.67 -2.75
C ALA A 230 -7.43 31.07 -3.37
N GLY A 231 -8.40 31.23 -4.25
CA GLY A 231 -8.61 32.48 -4.99
C GLY A 231 -7.58 32.77 -6.10
N GLY A 232 -6.64 31.84 -6.35
CA GLY A 232 -5.59 31.96 -7.37
C GLY A 232 -5.89 31.20 -8.65
N VAL A 233 -4.81 30.71 -9.25
CA VAL A 233 -4.83 29.96 -10.51
C VAL A 233 -5.80 28.76 -10.41
N GLY A 234 -6.64 28.62 -11.43
CA GLY A 234 -7.62 27.52 -11.50
C GLY A 234 -8.91 27.76 -10.73
N THR A 235 -9.04 28.86 -10.00
CA THR A 235 -10.28 29.22 -9.28
C THR A 235 -11.47 29.29 -10.24
N PRO A 236 -12.60 28.65 -9.91
CA PRO A 236 -13.79 28.69 -10.73
C PRO A 236 -14.35 30.12 -10.91
N ILE A 237 -14.85 30.43 -12.09
CA ILE A 237 -15.46 31.71 -12.34
C ILE A 237 -16.66 31.98 -11.42
N ALA A 238 -17.31 30.91 -10.95
CA ALA A 238 -18.40 31.00 -9.98
C ALA A 238 -18.00 31.67 -8.66
N GLU A 239 -16.77 31.44 -8.17
CA GLU A 239 -16.27 32.11 -6.96
C GLU A 239 -16.02 33.59 -7.18
N PHE A 240 -15.55 33.96 -8.38
CA PHE A 240 -15.46 35.38 -8.78
C PHE A 240 -16.84 36.04 -8.84
N LEU A 241 -17.80 35.38 -9.49
CA LEU A 241 -19.17 35.90 -9.60
C LEU A 241 -19.86 35.97 -8.22
N ALA A 242 -19.50 35.11 -7.29
CA ALA A 242 -19.97 35.15 -5.90
C ALA A 242 -19.25 36.18 -5.02
N GLY A 243 -18.32 36.95 -5.59
CA GLY A 243 -17.56 38.00 -4.87
C GLY A 243 -16.52 37.44 -3.88
N LYS A 244 -16.20 36.13 -3.93
CA LYS A 244 -15.25 35.48 -3.02
C LYS A 244 -13.79 35.77 -3.41
N VAL A 245 -13.53 36.08 -4.67
CA VAL A 245 -12.20 36.35 -5.22
C VAL A 245 -12.20 37.54 -6.16
N MET A 246 -11.07 38.22 -6.29
CA MET A 246 -10.94 39.35 -7.21
C MET A 246 -10.50 38.88 -8.60
N LEU A 247 -10.97 39.50 -9.65
CA LEU A 247 -10.64 39.13 -11.04
C LEU A 247 -9.13 39.17 -11.34
N GLY A 248 -8.39 40.07 -10.71
CA GLY A 248 -6.95 40.17 -10.84
C GLY A 248 -6.15 38.97 -10.26
N SER A 249 -6.83 38.09 -9.53
CA SER A 249 -6.22 36.85 -9.00
C SER A 249 -6.26 35.70 -10.00
N VAL A 250 -6.95 35.85 -11.13
CA VAL A 250 -7.04 34.82 -12.17
C VAL A 250 -5.84 34.91 -13.11
N THR A 251 -4.71 34.37 -12.67
CA THR A 251 -3.54 34.22 -13.56
C THR A 251 -3.60 32.88 -14.25
N PRO A 252 -3.08 32.74 -15.50
CA PRO A 252 -2.96 31.43 -16.11
C PRO A 252 -2.01 30.55 -15.29
N PRO A 253 -2.24 29.22 -15.26
CA PRO A 253 -1.32 28.29 -14.58
C PRO A 253 0.08 28.36 -15.17
N PRO A 254 1.12 28.14 -14.35
CA PRO A 254 2.48 28.04 -14.86
C PRO A 254 2.58 26.94 -15.91
N PRO A 255 3.48 27.05 -16.89
CA PRO A 255 3.69 25.99 -17.89
C PRO A 255 4.02 24.66 -17.22
N THR A 256 3.35 23.60 -17.66
CA THR A 256 3.67 22.24 -17.24
C THR A 256 4.92 21.74 -17.95
N VAL A 257 5.85 21.16 -17.20
CA VAL A 257 7.08 20.59 -17.76
C VAL A 257 6.80 19.16 -18.19
N PHE A 258 6.98 18.87 -19.47
CA PHE A 258 6.85 17.54 -20.05
C PHE A 258 8.21 16.95 -20.40
N HIS A 259 8.37 15.67 -20.10
CA HIS A 259 9.52 14.86 -20.49
C HIS A 259 9.07 13.75 -21.44
N GLU A 260 9.88 13.46 -22.42
CA GLU A 260 9.64 12.36 -23.37
C GLU A 260 10.19 11.05 -22.83
N GLY A 261 9.32 10.03 -22.72
CA GLY A 261 9.65 8.69 -22.24
C GLY A 261 9.92 7.66 -23.35
N SER A 262 9.41 7.92 -24.57
CA SER A 262 9.52 6.97 -25.66
C SER A 262 10.98 6.68 -26.01
N GLY A 263 11.32 5.39 -26.09
CA GLY A 263 12.68 4.93 -26.38
C GLY A 263 13.70 5.13 -25.25
N LYS A 264 13.28 5.64 -24.09
CA LYS A 264 14.15 5.78 -22.91
C LYS A 264 14.28 4.45 -22.17
N VAL A 265 15.48 4.17 -21.69
CA VAL A 265 15.73 3.06 -20.78
C VAL A 265 15.49 3.54 -19.35
N MET A 266 14.48 3.02 -18.71
CA MET A 266 14.19 3.28 -17.31
C MET A 266 13.65 2.03 -16.63
N ASN A 267 13.84 1.93 -15.31
CA ASN A 267 13.32 0.82 -14.49
C ASN A 267 12.39 1.36 -13.43
N THR A 268 11.14 0.95 -13.45
CA THR A 268 10.11 1.27 -12.46
C THR A 268 9.74 0.06 -11.58
N ILE A 269 10.43 -1.07 -11.77
CA ILE A 269 10.15 -2.31 -11.07
C ILE A 269 10.87 -2.31 -9.72
N PRO A 270 10.19 -2.69 -8.61
CA PRO A 270 10.83 -2.76 -7.30
C PRO A 270 11.98 -3.78 -7.27
N PRO A 271 13.07 -3.46 -6.55
CA PRO A 271 14.21 -4.38 -6.45
C PRO A 271 13.90 -5.59 -5.58
N ASN A 272 14.60 -6.70 -5.84
CA ASN A 272 14.52 -7.94 -5.08
C ASN A 272 15.81 -8.22 -4.28
N ASP A 273 16.57 -7.18 -3.99
CA ASP A 273 17.80 -7.22 -3.21
C ASP A 273 17.74 -6.25 -2.02
N TRP A 274 18.85 -6.04 -1.34
CA TRP A 274 18.93 -5.16 -0.17
C TRP A 274 18.38 -3.74 -0.42
N THR A 275 18.47 -3.26 -1.65
CA THR A 275 17.93 -1.94 -2.07
C THR A 275 16.42 -1.82 -1.77
N TYR A 276 15.70 -2.95 -1.68
CA TYR A 276 14.30 -2.97 -1.27
C TYR A 276 14.11 -2.32 0.11
N PHE A 277 14.89 -2.72 1.11
CA PHE A 277 14.78 -2.16 2.46
C PHE A 277 15.27 -0.71 2.53
N GLU A 278 16.25 -0.34 1.72
CA GLU A 278 16.69 1.05 1.58
C GLU A 278 15.57 1.93 1.02
N MET A 279 14.90 1.48 -0.04
CA MET A 279 13.73 2.19 -0.60
C MET A 279 12.56 2.24 0.40
N LEU A 280 12.28 1.15 1.12
CA LEU A 280 11.26 1.12 2.15
C LEU A 280 11.58 2.12 3.27
N ASN A 281 12.83 2.23 3.68
CA ASN A 281 13.28 3.24 4.62
C ASN A 281 13.08 4.66 4.06
N GLU A 282 13.44 4.92 2.80
CA GLU A 282 13.22 6.25 2.18
C GLU A 282 11.74 6.66 2.24
N ILE A 283 10.81 5.72 1.99
CA ILE A 283 9.36 5.98 2.07
C ILE A 283 8.96 6.36 3.50
N VAL A 284 9.38 5.54 4.48
CA VAL A 284 9.06 5.77 5.91
C VAL A 284 9.62 7.11 6.39
N GLN A 285 10.80 7.51 5.93
CA GLN A 285 11.36 8.81 6.28
C GLN A 285 10.61 9.98 5.63
N GLN A 286 10.06 9.80 4.44
CA GLN A 286 9.39 10.86 3.68
C GLN A 286 7.94 11.05 4.07
N GLU A 287 7.18 9.95 4.24
CA GLU A 287 5.75 10.00 4.44
C GLU A 287 5.35 10.15 5.93
N PRO A 288 4.15 10.65 6.25
CA PRO A 288 3.67 10.73 7.63
C PRO A 288 3.68 9.36 8.32
N ALA A 289 4.03 9.31 9.60
CA ALA A 289 4.03 8.07 10.38
C ALA A 289 2.64 7.40 10.44
N THR A 290 1.59 8.20 10.32
CA THR A 290 0.18 7.77 10.30
C THR A 290 -0.31 7.40 8.89
N SER A 291 0.54 7.47 7.88
CA SER A 291 0.14 7.22 6.48
C SER A 291 -0.17 5.76 6.19
N LEU A 292 0.32 4.83 7.00
CA LEU A 292 0.08 3.40 6.90
C LEU A 292 -0.58 2.87 8.18
N ASP A 293 -1.37 1.82 8.04
CA ASP A 293 -1.98 1.14 9.16
C ASP A 293 -0.92 0.65 10.17
N PRO A 294 -1.13 0.81 11.50
CA PRO A 294 -0.16 0.38 12.51
C PRO A 294 0.23 -1.10 12.43
N GLU A 295 -0.70 -1.99 12.05
CA GLU A 295 -0.43 -3.43 11.89
C GLU A 295 0.53 -3.72 10.72
N LEU A 296 0.58 -2.84 9.73
CA LEU A 296 1.49 -2.94 8.60
C LEU A 296 2.81 -2.21 8.87
N MET A 297 2.77 -1.14 9.66
CA MET A 297 3.96 -0.40 10.08
C MET A 297 4.78 -1.17 11.13
N GLY A 298 4.12 -1.99 11.97
CA GLY A 298 4.76 -2.75 13.05
C GLY A 298 5.93 -3.61 12.59
N PRO A 299 5.78 -4.50 11.60
CA PRO A 299 6.89 -5.29 11.05
C PRO A 299 8.04 -4.46 10.49
N ILE A 300 7.75 -3.30 9.87
CA ILE A 300 8.75 -2.37 9.37
C ILE A 300 9.57 -1.78 10.52
N ALA A 301 8.89 -1.33 11.59
CA ALA A 301 9.54 -0.79 12.77
C ALA A 301 10.36 -1.85 13.52
N ALA A 302 9.86 -3.10 13.59
CA ALA A 302 10.54 -4.20 14.27
C ALA A 302 11.89 -4.56 13.63
N ILE A 303 12.08 -4.34 12.33
CA ILE A 303 13.37 -4.51 11.65
C ILE A 303 14.27 -3.26 11.68
N GLY A 304 13.89 -2.23 12.46
CA GLY A 304 14.68 -1.03 12.67
C GLY A 304 14.42 0.12 11.69
N ILE A 305 13.44 0.01 10.79
CA ILE A 305 13.02 1.10 9.89
C ILE A 305 11.98 1.94 10.62
N VAL A 306 12.41 3.06 11.21
CA VAL A 306 11.58 3.96 12.02
C VAL A 306 11.78 5.40 11.57
N LYS A 307 10.68 6.14 11.38
CA LYS A 307 10.74 7.56 10.99
C LYS A 307 11.59 8.38 11.96
N GLY A 308 12.50 9.17 11.42
CA GLY A 308 13.41 10.02 12.20
C GLY A 308 14.59 9.29 12.84
N LYS A 309 14.76 7.99 12.59
CA LYS A 309 15.91 7.20 13.04
C LYS A 309 16.74 6.69 11.86
N PRO A 310 18.07 6.62 11.99
CA PRO A 310 18.91 5.98 10.99
C PRO A 310 18.58 4.49 10.87
N PHE A 311 18.50 4.00 9.64
CA PHE A 311 18.38 2.57 9.36
C PHE A 311 19.78 1.95 9.30
N ALA A 312 20.20 1.33 10.39
CA ALA A 312 21.54 0.74 10.55
C ALA A 312 21.48 -0.60 11.31
N PRO A 313 20.92 -1.65 10.69
CA PRO A 313 20.84 -2.97 11.33
C PRO A 313 22.24 -3.53 11.57
N ASP A 314 22.44 -4.20 12.71
CA ASP A 314 23.67 -4.92 13.01
C ASP A 314 23.91 -6.11 12.07
N ALA A 315 25.07 -6.76 12.17
CA ALA A 315 25.44 -7.85 11.29
C ALA A 315 24.49 -9.06 11.40
N ARG A 316 23.97 -9.35 12.62
CA ARG A 316 22.98 -10.42 12.85
C ARG A 316 21.68 -10.10 12.13
N MET A 317 21.11 -8.93 12.39
CA MET A 317 19.86 -8.50 11.78
C MET A 317 19.96 -8.40 10.25
N LYS A 318 21.07 -7.85 9.74
CA LYS A 318 21.32 -7.78 8.29
C LYS A 318 21.33 -9.16 7.62
N LYS A 319 21.94 -10.16 8.26
CA LYS A 319 21.92 -11.54 7.77
C LYS A 319 20.50 -12.11 7.73
N ILE A 320 19.73 -11.95 8.82
CA ILE A 320 18.34 -12.44 8.91
C ILE A 320 17.45 -11.75 7.86
N MET A 321 17.56 -10.44 7.73
CA MET A 321 16.80 -9.68 6.75
C MET A 321 17.12 -10.09 5.30
N THR A 322 18.40 -10.36 5.01
CA THR A 322 18.81 -10.82 3.66
C THR A 322 18.21 -12.18 3.34
N GLU A 323 18.21 -13.11 4.30
CA GLU A 323 17.58 -14.42 4.15
C GLU A 323 16.05 -14.29 4.00
N ALA A 324 15.41 -13.48 4.84
CA ALA A 324 13.98 -13.24 4.79
C ALA A 324 13.56 -12.62 3.45
N LEU A 325 14.33 -11.68 2.92
CA LEU A 325 14.12 -11.08 1.61
C LEU A 325 14.12 -12.13 0.49
N ALA A 326 15.11 -13.00 0.48
CA ALA A 326 15.21 -14.06 -0.53
C ALA A 326 13.99 -14.99 -0.51
N VAL A 327 13.57 -15.41 0.70
CA VAL A 327 12.38 -16.28 0.86
C VAL A 327 11.10 -15.54 0.53
N ALA A 328 10.95 -14.27 0.92
CA ALA A 328 9.79 -13.46 0.64
C ALA A 328 9.62 -13.17 -0.85
N ASN A 329 10.73 -12.87 -1.56
CA ASN A 329 10.72 -12.73 -3.01
C ASN A 329 10.34 -14.05 -3.70
N ALA A 330 10.93 -15.16 -3.30
CA ALA A 330 10.57 -16.49 -3.83
C ALA A 330 9.10 -16.81 -3.59
N THR A 331 8.57 -16.48 -2.43
CA THR A 331 7.15 -16.67 -2.09
C THR A 331 6.24 -15.81 -2.97
N SER A 332 6.54 -14.52 -3.11
CA SER A 332 5.76 -13.60 -3.94
C SER A 332 5.75 -14.02 -5.41
N ARG A 333 6.92 -14.42 -5.92
CA ARG A 333 7.06 -14.95 -7.27
C ARG A 333 6.29 -16.26 -7.47
N SER A 334 6.31 -17.14 -6.48
CA SER A 334 5.55 -18.40 -6.55
C SER A 334 4.05 -18.15 -6.55
N LEU A 335 3.55 -17.24 -5.73
CA LEU A 335 2.16 -16.84 -5.72
C LEU A 335 1.74 -16.20 -7.04
N PHE A 336 2.62 -15.42 -7.66
CA PHE A 336 2.35 -14.79 -8.95
C PHE A 336 2.35 -15.81 -10.10
N MET A 337 3.37 -16.67 -10.18
CA MET A 337 3.54 -17.61 -11.27
C MET A 337 2.64 -18.84 -11.17
N SER A 338 2.31 -19.27 -9.95
CA SER A 338 1.54 -20.50 -9.68
C SER A 338 0.63 -20.30 -8.47
N PRO A 339 -0.44 -19.51 -8.60
CA PRO A 339 -1.35 -19.23 -7.51
C PRO A 339 -2.03 -20.53 -7.04
N ARG A 340 -2.20 -20.64 -5.72
CA ARG A 340 -2.73 -21.85 -5.07
C ARG A 340 -4.23 -21.84 -4.82
N ASP A 341 -4.92 -20.70 -5.02
CA ASP A 341 -6.37 -20.62 -4.86
C ASP A 341 -7.06 -20.95 -6.18
N PRO A 342 -7.79 -22.07 -6.28
CA PRO A 342 -8.48 -22.48 -7.51
C PRO A 342 -9.59 -21.52 -7.94
N LYS A 343 -10.12 -20.69 -7.03
CA LYS A 343 -11.17 -19.71 -7.34
C LYS A 343 -10.68 -18.57 -8.23
N TRP A 344 -9.36 -18.38 -8.34
CA TRP A 344 -8.81 -17.35 -9.21
C TRP A 344 -8.85 -17.72 -10.69
N PHE A 345 -8.98 -19.02 -11.01
CA PHE A 345 -9.12 -19.47 -12.40
C PHE A 345 -10.54 -19.23 -12.89
N TYR A 346 -10.67 -18.32 -13.85
CA TYR A 346 -11.96 -17.82 -14.31
C TYR A 346 -12.80 -18.86 -15.07
N TYR A 347 -12.14 -19.67 -15.89
CA TYR A 347 -12.78 -20.76 -16.62
C TYR A 347 -12.27 -22.11 -16.12
N PRO A 348 -13.16 -23.10 -15.88
CA PRO A 348 -12.74 -24.44 -15.46
C PRO A 348 -11.70 -25.06 -16.40
N GLY A 349 -10.61 -25.56 -15.84
CA GLY A 349 -9.52 -26.20 -16.60
C GLY A 349 -8.62 -25.28 -17.39
N SER A 350 -8.92 -23.97 -17.47
CA SER A 350 -8.11 -23.01 -18.20
C SER A 350 -6.90 -22.52 -17.41
N SER A 351 -6.04 -21.74 -18.06
CA SER A 351 -4.93 -20.98 -17.43
C SER A 351 -5.30 -19.52 -17.17
N TRP A 352 -6.50 -19.10 -17.55
CA TRP A 352 -6.97 -17.73 -17.37
C TRP A 352 -7.42 -17.48 -15.94
N MET A 353 -6.82 -16.53 -15.27
CA MET A 353 -7.08 -16.20 -13.87
C MET A 353 -7.32 -14.71 -13.64
N ASN A 354 -8.11 -14.41 -12.61
CA ASN A 354 -8.23 -13.07 -12.04
C ASN A 354 -8.65 -13.19 -10.57
N TYR A 355 -7.76 -12.83 -9.67
CA TYR A 355 -8.01 -12.84 -8.23
C TYR A 355 -8.82 -11.63 -7.73
N LEU A 356 -9.00 -10.58 -8.56
CA LEU A 356 -9.81 -9.42 -8.18
C LEU A 356 -11.30 -9.69 -8.30
N PHE A 357 -11.73 -10.61 -9.18
CA PHE A 357 -13.15 -10.86 -9.43
C PHE A 357 -13.82 -11.66 -8.32
N GLU A 358 -13.09 -12.52 -7.63
CA GLU A 358 -13.62 -13.33 -6.54
C GLU A 358 -13.48 -12.65 -5.18
N THR A 359 -12.35 -12.00 -4.96
CA THR A 359 -11.99 -11.47 -3.63
C THR A 359 -12.31 -10.00 -3.46
N GLY A 360 -12.64 -9.30 -4.55
CA GLY A 360 -12.51 -7.85 -4.58
C GLY A 360 -11.07 -7.48 -4.31
N TYR A 361 -10.74 -6.21 -4.33
CA TYR A 361 -9.39 -5.88 -3.97
C TYR A 361 -9.27 -5.07 -2.68
N GLU A 362 -10.06 -5.43 -1.72
CA GLU A 362 -10.03 -4.88 -0.37
C GLU A 362 -8.79 -5.33 0.38
N PHE A 363 -7.63 -4.87 -0.08
CA PHE A 363 -6.37 -5.24 0.57
C PHE A 363 -6.19 -4.57 1.92
N GLU A 364 -6.85 -3.44 2.15
CA GLU A 364 -6.86 -2.72 3.42
C GLU A 364 -8.17 -2.01 3.69
N THR A 365 -8.65 -1.28 2.71
CA THR A 365 -9.85 -0.46 2.80
C THR A 365 -10.85 -0.99 1.80
N PRO A 366 -12.12 -1.15 2.19
CA PRO A 366 -13.17 -1.51 1.26
C PRO A 366 -13.17 -0.56 0.06
N ILE A 367 -13.30 -1.13 -1.13
CA ILE A 367 -13.37 -0.37 -2.36
C ILE A 367 -14.78 0.17 -2.51
N PRO A 368 -14.95 1.40 -3.00
CA PRO A 368 -16.25 1.87 -3.37
C PRO A 368 -16.82 1.05 -4.53
N LEU A 369 -18.09 0.68 -4.41
CA LEU A 369 -18.83 0.10 -5.52
C LEU A 369 -19.03 1.16 -6.60
N ILE A 370 -18.58 0.90 -7.81
CA ILE A 370 -18.78 1.80 -8.94
C ILE A 370 -20.11 1.45 -9.62
N THR A 371 -21.02 2.40 -9.64
CA THR A 371 -22.29 2.31 -10.35
C THR A 371 -22.37 3.38 -11.42
N ARG A 372 -23.44 3.40 -12.21
CA ARG A 372 -23.66 4.49 -13.18
C ARG A 372 -23.87 5.86 -12.51
N GLU A 373 -24.31 5.86 -11.25
CA GLU A 373 -24.52 7.07 -10.46
C GLU A 373 -23.24 7.53 -9.72
N GLY A 374 -22.18 6.73 -9.77
CA GLY A 374 -20.90 7.03 -9.12
C GLY A 374 -20.42 5.96 -8.16
N ALA A 375 -19.34 6.25 -7.48
CA ALA A 375 -18.76 5.37 -6.49
C ALA A 375 -19.59 5.39 -5.20
N LYS A 376 -20.01 4.21 -4.75
CA LYS A 376 -20.65 3.98 -3.45
C LYS A 376 -19.75 3.15 -2.56
N PRO A 377 -19.56 3.50 -1.28
CA PRO A 377 -18.76 2.69 -0.37
C PRO A 377 -19.28 1.25 -0.32
N PHE A 378 -18.37 0.28 -0.36
CA PHE A 378 -18.71 -1.11 -0.03
C PHE A 378 -19.05 -1.23 1.44
N PRO A 379 -19.97 -2.10 1.84
CA PRO A 379 -20.10 -2.49 3.22
C PRO A 379 -18.77 -3.13 3.69
N PRO A 380 -18.35 -2.91 4.94
CA PRO A 380 -17.18 -3.57 5.49
C PRO A 380 -17.35 -5.08 5.43
N THR A 381 -16.55 -5.78 4.63
CA THR A 381 -16.64 -7.24 4.50
C THR A 381 -15.77 -7.95 5.53
N GLY A 382 -14.76 -7.27 6.06
CA GLY A 382 -13.76 -7.85 6.97
C GLY A 382 -12.87 -8.91 6.32
N TYR A 383 -13.05 -9.19 5.04
CA TYR A 383 -12.31 -10.21 4.31
C TYR A 383 -11.14 -9.61 3.55
N ARG A 384 -9.95 -10.16 3.79
CA ARG A 384 -8.71 -9.75 3.14
C ARG A 384 -7.93 -10.97 2.71
N THR A 385 -7.67 -11.06 1.42
CA THR A 385 -6.90 -12.18 0.86
C THR A 385 -5.43 -11.80 0.77
N MET A 386 -4.63 -12.30 1.71
CA MET A 386 -3.19 -11.98 1.78
C MET A 386 -2.43 -12.44 0.53
N ASP A 387 -2.74 -13.64 0.03
CA ASP A 387 -2.13 -14.17 -1.18
C ASP A 387 -2.45 -13.28 -2.40
N ALA A 388 -3.69 -12.81 -2.53
CA ALA A 388 -4.10 -11.91 -3.61
C ALA A 388 -3.36 -10.57 -3.53
N ARG A 389 -3.23 -9.99 -2.33
CA ARG A 389 -2.48 -8.76 -2.13
C ARG A 389 -1.01 -8.91 -2.52
N THR A 390 -0.35 -9.96 -2.03
CA THR A 390 1.06 -10.21 -2.32
C THR A 390 1.28 -10.46 -3.81
N ASN A 391 0.43 -11.29 -4.42
CA ASN A 391 0.45 -11.57 -5.85
C ASN A 391 0.28 -10.29 -6.68
N PHE A 392 -0.75 -9.49 -6.36
CA PHE A 392 -1.08 -8.29 -7.12
C PHE A 392 0.09 -7.31 -7.15
N PHE A 393 0.56 -6.87 -5.99
CA PHE A 393 1.60 -5.84 -5.93
C PHE A 393 3.00 -6.32 -6.35
N TYR A 394 3.20 -7.64 -6.44
CA TYR A 394 4.42 -8.19 -7.03
C TYR A 394 4.45 -8.06 -8.55
N GLY A 395 3.30 -8.18 -9.22
CA GLY A 395 3.21 -8.25 -10.67
C GLY A 395 2.55 -7.05 -11.36
N ILE A 396 1.87 -6.17 -10.62
CA ILE A 396 1.01 -5.11 -11.19
C ILE A 396 1.44 -3.74 -10.65
N THR A 397 1.36 -2.73 -11.52
CA THR A 397 1.54 -1.33 -11.14
C THR A 397 0.19 -0.64 -11.01
N GLY A 398 -0.05 0.00 -9.86
CA GLY A 398 -1.26 0.78 -9.59
C GLY A 398 -2.49 -0.06 -9.30
N ILE A 399 -3.46 0.53 -8.64
CA ILE A 399 -4.72 -0.13 -8.32
C ILE A 399 -5.89 0.86 -8.34
N THR A 400 -7.02 0.41 -8.89
CA THR A 400 -8.22 1.22 -8.99
C THR A 400 -9.47 0.33 -8.95
N PRO A 401 -10.58 0.79 -8.36
CA PRO A 401 -11.87 0.13 -8.50
C PRO A 401 -12.23 -0.20 -9.96
N GLY A 402 -11.82 0.65 -10.90
CA GLY A 402 -12.01 0.42 -12.32
C GLY A 402 -11.41 -0.86 -12.87
N MET A 403 -10.37 -1.42 -12.22
CA MET A 403 -9.75 -2.70 -12.61
C MET A 403 -10.56 -3.92 -12.18
N ALA A 404 -11.36 -3.82 -11.13
CA ALA A 404 -12.19 -4.91 -10.61
C ALA A 404 -13.64 -4.86 -11.09
N MET A 405 -14.05 -3.77 -11.73
CA MET A 405 -15.43 -3.53 -12.12
C MET A 405 -15.81 -4.35 -13.37
N ARG A 406 -16.99 -4.98 -13.30
CA ARG A 406 -17.55 -5.80 -14.41
C ARG A 406 -18.65 -5.06 -15.18
N LEU A 407 -18.44 -3.77 -15.45
CA LEU A 407 -19.39 -2.95 -16.18
C LEU A 407 -18.89 -2.70 -17.61
N PRO A 408 -19.56 -3.22 -18.64
CA PRO A 408 -19.16 -2.97 -20.02
C PRO A 408 -19.06 -1.48 -20.35
N GLY A 409 -18.00 -1.09 -21.05
CA GLY A 409 -17.75 0.30 -21.45
C GLY A 409 -17.20 1.21 -20.36
N ILE A 410 -16.95 0.68 -19.17
CA ILE A 410 -16.41 1.45 -18.04
C ILE A 410 -15.19 0.71 -17.48
N GLY A 411 -14.06 1.43 -17.33
CA GLY A 411 -12.83 0.90 -16.75
C GLY A 411 -12.14 -0.15 -17.61
N SER A 412 -11.30 -0.97 -16.97
CA SER A 412 -10.55 -2.06 -17.60
C SER A 412 -10.73 -3.34 -16.82
N GLN A 413 -10.88 -4.45 -17.53
CA GLN A 413 -10.98 -5.78 -16.95
C GLN A 413 -9.83 -6.62 -17.48
N TYR A 414 -9.22 -7.41 -16.58
CA TYR A 414 -8.03 -8.17 -16.88
C TYR A 414 -8.25 -9.64 -16.57
N LEU A 415 -7.83 -10.49 -17.51
CA LEU A 415 -7.55 -11.90 -17.26
C LEU A 415 -6.06 -12.12 -17.53
N PHE A 416 -5.42 -12.91 -16.70
CA PHE A 416 -4.01 -13.24 -16.80
C PHE A 416 -3.85 -14.72 -17.13
N ALA A 417 -2.93 -15.05 -18.03
CA ALA A 417 -2.46 -16.41 -18.23
C ALA A 417 -0.93 -16.38 -18.20
N LEU A 418 -0.33 -17.29 -17.45
CA LEU A 418 1.13 -17.44 -17.34
C LEU A 418 1.61 -18.78 -17.87
N THR A 419 0.65 -19.65 -18.21
CA THR A 419 0.90 -20.96 -18.78
C THR A 419 0.02 -21.18 -20.00
N ASP A 420 0.50 -22.00 -20.92
CA ASP A 420 -0.24 -22.45 -22.10
C ASP A 420 -1.31 -23.50 -21.76
N ALA A 421 -1.92 -24.10 -22.77
CA ALA A 421 -2.95 -25.13 -22.61
C ALA A 421 -2.41 -26.41 -21.92
N ASP A 422 -1.13 -26.70 -22.10
CA ASP A 422 -0.44 -27.85 -21.50
C ASP A 422 0.11 -27.54 -20.09
N LYS A 423 -0.23 -26.37 -19.53
CA LYS A 423 0.24 -25.87 -18.23
C LYS A 423 1.75 -25.65 -18.14
N GLN A 424 2.41 -25.45 -19.28
CA GLN A 424 3.81 -25.04 -19.33
C GLN A 424 3.88 -23.51 -19.29
N TYR A 425 4.86 -22.98 -18.56
CA TYR A 425 5.07 -21.52 -18.55
C TYR A 425 5.39 -21.00 -19.96
N PHE A 426 4.85 -19.83 -20.29
CA PHE A 426 5.15 -19.19 -21.57
C PHE A 426 6.66 -18.99 -21.73
N ASP A 427 7.13 -19.38 -22.90
CA ASP A 427 8.51 -19.23 -23.33
C ASP A 427 8.56 -18.16 -24.44
N GLY A 428 9.25 -17.05 -24.18
CA GLY A 428 9.36 -15.94 -25.12
C GLY A 428 10.04 -16.27 -26.46
N ALA A 429 10.65 -17.46 -26.59
CA ALA A 429 11.19 -17.96 -27.85
C ALA A 429 10.16 -18.68 -28.71
N LYS A 430 8.95 -18.89 -28.22
CA LYS A 430 7.85 -19.60 -28.90
C LYS A 430 6.76 -18.64 -29.35
N ALA A 431 6.04 -19.01 -30.40
CA ALA A 431 4.81 -18.39 -30.83
C ALA A 431 3.61 -19.10 -30.19
N TYR A 432 2.62 -18.34 -29.75
CA TYR A 432 1.38 -18.86 -29.19
C TYR A 432 0.19 -18.26 -29.93
N SER A 433 -0.90 -19.01 -30.04
CA SER A 433 -2.19 -18.49 -30.52
C SER A 433 -3.17 -18.41 -29.36
N LEU A 434 -3.96 -17.35 -29.37
CA LEU A 434 -4.96 -17.05 -28.36
C LEU A 434 -6.36 -17.36 -28.91
#